data_ba288ac9c2664c47c75a574942ca1d55
#
_entry.id   ba288ac9c2664c47c75a574942ca1d55
#
_cell.length_a   1.000
_cell.length_b   1.000
_cell.length_c   1.000
_cell.angle_alpha   90.00
_cell.angle_beta   90.00
_cell.angle_gamma   90.00
#
_symmetry.space_group_name_H-M   'P 1'
#
loop_
_entity.id
_entity.type
_entity.pdbx_description
1 polymer ?
#
loop_
_entity_poly.entity_id
_entity_poly.type
_entity_poly.pdbx_seq_one_letter_code
_entity_poly.pdbx_strand_id
1 'polypeptide(L)'
;TRDVVKTIYDPSPVGFQIPDPYAFDNFNTTNATWNKGLTFKLSSNEKIFFPAGGARDMSKNGKLVAVGTGAYFWTANTRLVNNQLGYAWRIKMSTGGVSAPTNDGDARNAYSYGFSVRPVKTN
;
A
#
# COMPACT_ATOMS: atom_id res chain seq x y z
N THR A 1 -17.98 -3.65 3.49
CA THR A 1 -16.78 -4.48 3.27
C THR A 1 -16.68 -4.85 1.80
N ARG A 2 -15.50 -4.80 1.28
CA ARG A 2 -15.21 -5.17 -0.09
C ARG A 2 -14.48 -6.50 -0.09
N ASP A 3 -15.11 -7.50 -0.66
CA ASP A 3 -14.55 -8.83 -0.69
C ASP A 3 -13.51 -8.91 -1.80
N VAL A 4 -12.28 -9.14 -1.41
CA VAL A 4 -11.18 -9.44 -2.33
C VAL A 4 -11.04 -10.95 -2.43
N VAL A 5 -11.16 -11.46 -3.64
CA VAL A 5 -10.99 -12.88 -3.90
C VAL A 5 -9.55 -13.14 -4.33
N LYS A 6 -8.86 -13.98 -3.57
CA LYS A 6 -7.52 -14.42 -3.91
C LYS A 6 -7.54 -15.26 -5.19
N THR A 7 -6.67 -14.92 -6.13
CA THR A 7 -6.50 -15.67 -7.37
C THR A 7 -5.14 -16.37 -7.39
N ILE A 8 -4.93 -17.25 -8.39
CA ILE A 8 -3.63 -17.93 -8.59
C ILE A 8 -2.50 -16.95 -8.93
N TYR A 9 -2.82 -15.72 -9.36
CA TYR A 9 -1.83 -14.70 -9.69
C TYR A 9 -1.42 -13.84 -8.49
N ASP A 10 -2.10 -13.99 -7.35
CA ASP A 10 -1.75 -13.29 -6.12
C ASP A 10 -0.46 -13.88 -5.55
N PRO A 11 0.61 -13.09 -5.39
CA PRO A 11 1.91 -13.60 -4.92
C PRO A 11 1.96 -13.93 -3.43
N SER A 12 0.91 -13.62 -2.69
CA SER A 12 0.87 -13.84 -1.24
C SER A 12 0.86 -15.33 -0.89
N PRO A 13 1.42 -15.72 0.26
CA PRO A 13 1.38 -17.11 0.73
C PRO A 13 -0.05 -17.63 0.92
N VAL A 14 -0.19 -18.95 0.99
CA VAL A 14 -1.47 -19.58 1.32
C VAL A 14 -1.99 -19.05 2.66
N GLY A 15 -3.27 -18.69 2.69
CA GLY A 15 -3.90 -18.08 3.87
C GLY A 15 -3.77 -16.55 3.92
N PHE A 16 -3.07 -15.96 2.96
CA PHE A 16 -2.88 -14.51 2.84
C PHE A 16 -3.25 -14.03 1.43
N GLN A 17 -3.50 -12.75 1.30
CA GLN A 17 -3.84 -12.13 0.01
C GLN A 17 -3.37 -10.69 -0.03
N ILE A 18 -3.29 -10.11 -1.25
CA ILE A 18 -3.09 -8.68 -1.43
C ILE A 18 -4.29 -7.95 -0.81
N PRO A 19 -4.06 -6.90 -0.01
CA PRO A 19 -5.15 -6.25 0.73
C PRO A 19 -6.11 -5.50 -0.18
N ASP A 20 -7.36 -5.40 0.27
CA ASP A 20 -8.34 -4.46 -0.26
C ASP A 20 -7.83 -3.02 -0.11
N PRO A 21 -8.18 -2.09 -1.03
CA PRO A 21 -7.77 -0.68 -0.93
C PRO A 21 -8.13 0.01 0.38
N TYR A 22 -9.13 -0.49 1.09
CA TYR A 22 -9.61 0.10 2.35
C TYR A 22 -9.15 -0.65 3.58
N ALA A 23 -8.27 -1.64 3.44
CA ALA A 23 -7.77 -2.45 4.55
C ALA A 23 -7.02 -1.64 5.61
N PHE A 24 -6.51 -0.47 5.22
CA PHE A 24 -5.71 0.40 6.11
C PHE A 24 -6.45 1.68 6.52
N ASP A 25 -7.77 1.69 6.45
CA ASP A 25 -8.57 2.89 6.75
C ASP A 25 -8.36 3.43 8.17
N ASN A 26 -8.08 2.55 9.12
CA ASN A 26 -7.86 2.93 10.51
C ASN A 26 -6.42 3.37 10.79
N PHE A 27 -5.53 3.29 9.82
CA PHE A 27 -4.15 3.74 9.97
C PHE A 27 -4.07 5.22 9.61
N ASN A 28 -3.86 6.06 10.62
CA ASN A 28 -3.80 7.50 10.45
C ASN A 28 -2.64 8.10 11.26
N THR A 29 -2.39 9.39 11.09
CA THR A 29 -1.24 10.06 11.70
C THR A 29 -1.33 10.21 13.21
N THR A 30 -2.53 10.10 13.80
CA THR A 30 -2.70 10.27 15.26
C THR A 30 -2.12 9.12 16.06
N ASN A 31 -2.04 7.92 15.47
CA ASN A 31 -1.48 6.74 16.11
C ASN A 31 -0.16 6.27 15.47
N ALA A 32 0.49 7.13 14.71
CA ALA A 32 1.67 6.79 13.92
C ALA A 32 2.91 7.55 14.39
N THR A 33 4.06 6.87 14.31
CA THR A 33 5.38 7.46 14.54
C THR A 33 6.29 7.11 13.37
N TRP A 34 6.98 8.12 12.83
CA TRP A 34 7.91 7.92 11.72
C TRP A 34 9.34 7.73 12.23
N ASN A 35 9.96 6.63 11.83
CA ASN A 35 11.39 6.39 11.97
C ASN A 35 11.81 5.38 10.90
N LYS A 36 12.24 5.87 9.75
CA LYS A 36 12.57 5.05 8.57
C LYS A 36 11.42 4.11 8.16
N GLY A 37 10.21 4.54 8.42
CA GLY A 37 8.98 3.82 8.22
C GLY A 37 7.93 4.30 9.20
N LEU A 38 6.69 3.85 9.03
CA LEU A 38 5.61 4.19 9.95
C LEU A 38 5.34 3.04 10.92
N THR A 39 5.38 3.35 12.21
CA THR A 39 4.90 2.45 13.27
C THR A 39 3.54 2.94 13.73
N PHE A 40 2.54 2.09 13.64
CA PHE A 40 1.20 2.36 14.15
C PHE A 40 0.99 1.64 15.47
N LYS A 41 0.49 2.36 16.45
CA LYS A 41 0.10 1.80 17.73
C LYS A 41 -1.34 1.31 17.61
N LEU A 42 -1.54 -0.01 17.70
CA LEU A 42 -2.86 -0.63 17.60
C LEU A 42 -3.55 -0.70 18.97
N SER A 43 -2.78 -0.87 20.03
CA SER A 43 -3.24 -0.88 21.42
C SER A 43 -2.09 -0.47 22.33
N SER A 44 -2.30 -0.49 23.65
CA SER A 44 -1.22 -0.17 24.62
C SER A 44 0.03 -1.05 24.45
N ASN A 45 -0.15 -2.29 23.96
CA ASN A 45 0.92 -3.28 23.85
C ASN A 45 1.19 -3.76 22.43
N GLU A 46 0.41 -3.31 21.45
CA GLU A 46 0.51 -3.80 20.06
C GLU A 46 0.89 -2.68 19.12
N LYS A 47 1.87 -2.97 18.28
CA LYS A 47 2.35 -2.06 17.24
C LYS A 47 2.54 -2.83 15.94
N ILE A 48 2.41 -2.14 14.81
CA ILE A 48 2.76 -2.67 13.49
C ILE A 48 3.65 -1.67 12.78
N PHE A 49 4.70 -2.17 12.12
CA PHE A 49 5.68 -1.35 11.43
C PHE A 49 5.63 -1.60 9.92
N PHE A 50 5.62 -0.50 9.17
CA PHE A 50 5.72 -0.51 7.71
C PHE A 50 7.02 0.18 7.32
N PRO A 51 8.05 -0.59 6.89
CA PRO A 51 9.35 -0.01 6.55
C PRO A 51 9.27 0.84 5.29
N ALA A 52 10.03 1.93 5.25
CA ALA A 52 10.13 2.81 4.11
C ALA A 52 11.08 2.22 3.05
N GLY A 53 10.65 1.15 2.42
CA GLY A 53 11.41 0.43 1.40
C GLY A 53 11.46 1.12 0.04
N GLY A 54 10.73 2.23 -0.14
CA GLY A 54 10.70 2.96 -1.40
C GLY A 54 9.90 2.26 -2.49
N ALA A 55 10.22 2.57 -3.73
CA ALA A 55 9.56 2.05 -4.92
C ALA A 55 10.52 1.97 -6.10
N ARG A 56 10.19 1.14 -7.09
CA ARG A 56 10.81 1.19 -8.41
C ARG A 56 10.02 2.14 -9.29
N ASP A 57 10.69 3.15 -9.83
CA ASP A 57 10.03 4.21 -10.61
C ASP A 57 10.14 3.92 -12.10
N MET A 58 9.00 3.74 -12.74
CA MET A 58 8.94 3.47 -14.19
C MET A 58 9.50 4.61 -15.04
N SER A 59 9.36 5.85 -14.59
CA SER A 59 9.87 7.03 -15.31
C SER A 59 11.37 7.16 -15.22
N LYS A 60 12.03 6.36 -14.39
CA LYS A 60 13.47 6.35 -14.16
C LYS A 60 14.08 4.97 -14.44
N ASN A 61 13.54 4.28 -15.43
CA ASN A 61 14.01 2.96 -15.87
C ASN A 61 14.04 1.90 -14.75
N GLY A 62 13.08 1.94 -13.84
CA GLY A 62 12.99 1.00 -12.73
C GLY A 62 13.96 1.29 -11.59
N LYS A 63 14.54 2.49 -11.54
CA LYS A 63 15.45 2.89 -10.46
C LYS A 63 14.70 2.89 -9.12
N LEU A 64 15.38 2.41 -8.09
CA LEU A 64 14.86 2.46 -6.73
C LEU A 64 14.87 3.90 -6.20
N VAL A 65 13.73 4.38 -5.71
CA VAL A 65 13.55 5.75 -5.21
C VAL A 65 12.88 5.73 -3.84
N ALA A 66 12.98 6.85 -3.12
CA ALA A 66 12.29 7.09 -1.85
C ALA A 66 12.61 6.08 -0.73
N VAL A 67 13.73 5.37 -0.81
CA VAL A 67 14.20 4.50 0.28
C VAL A 67 14.45 5.35 1.53
N GLY A 68 13.86 4.96 2.65
CA GLY A 68 13.95 5.69 3.91
C GLY A 68 12.97 6.85 4.05
N THR A 69 12.30 7.26 2.97
CA THR A 69 11.37 8.40 2.97
C THR A 69 9.94 8.05 2.58
N GLY A 70 9.72 6.91 1.95
CA GLY A 70 8.38 6.47 1.55
C GLY A 70 8.23 4.96 1.54
N ALA A 71 7.03 4.51 1.89
CA ALA A 71 6.61 3.12 1.77
C ALA A 71 5.40 3.06 0.84
N TYR A 72 5.46 2.19 -0.16
CA TYR A 72 4.42 2.06 -1.19
C TYR A 72 3.94 0.63 -1.24
N PHE A 73 2.63 0.44 -1.22
CA PHE A 73 2.02 -0.89 -1.22
C PHE A 73 0.89 -0.96 -2.25
N TRP A 74 0.89 -2.03 -3.05
CA TRP A 74 -0.22 -2.32 -3.93
C TRP A 74 -1.43 -2.83 -3.15
N THR A 75 -2.61 -2.52 -3.67
CA THR A 75 -3.87 -3.13 -3.24
C THR A 75 -4.43 -4.03 -4.36
N ALA A 76 -5.43 -4.82 -4.02
CA ALA A 76 -5.95 -5.84 -4.94
C ALA A 76 -6.77 -5.27 -6.12
N ASN A 77 -7.21 -4.01 -6.03
CA ASN A 77 -8.14 -3.46 -6.99
C ASN A 77 -7.46 -2.58 -8.03
N THR A 78 -7.94 -2.68 -9.26
CA THR A 78 -7.52 -1.81 -10.36
C THR A 78 -8.23 -0.46 -10.28
N ARG A 79 -7.64 0.54 -10.93
CA ARG A 79 -8.22 1.86 -11.06
C ARG A 79 -8.30 2.25 -12.53
N LEU A 80 -9.51 2.54 -13.00
CA LEU A 80 -9.71 3.11 -14.32
C LEU A 80 -9.37 4.60 -14.31
N VAL A 81 -8.65 5.03 -15.33
CA VAL A 81 -8.39 6.46 -15.59
C VAL A 81 -8.77 6.73 -17.03
N ASN A 82 -9.73 7.63 -17.25
CA ASN A 82 -10.28 7.93 -18.58
C ASN A 82 -10.74 6.66 -19.32
N ASN A 83 -11.41 5.74 -18.60
CA ASN A 83 -11.86 4.44 -19.11
C ASN A 83 -10.74 3.52 -19.61
N GLN A 84 -9.49 3.78 -19.18
CA GLN A 84 -8.35 2.94 -19.54
C GLN A 84 -7.85 2.16 -18.34
N LEU A 85 -7.53 0.89 -18.55
CA LEU A 85 -6.79 0.06 -17.59
C LEU A 85 -5.32 0.45 -17.59
N GLY A 86 -4.59 0.04 -16.58
CA GLY A 86 -3.15 0.30 -16.46
C GLY A 86 -2.75 0.92 -15.14
N TYR A 87 -3.74 1.15 -14.27
CA TYR A 87 -3.54 1.72 -12.94
C TYR A 87 -4.14 0.83 -11.87
N ALA A 88 -3.54 0.85 -10.70
CA ALA A 88 -4.07 0.18 -9.51
C ALA A 88 -4.10 1.13 -8.33
N TRP A 89 -5.02 0.90 -7.42
CA TRP A 89 -5.04 1.60 -6.14
C TRP A 89 -3.81 1.23 -5.32
N ARG A 90 -3.27 2.21 -4.63
CA ARG A 90 -2.08 2.02 -3.79
C ARG A 90 -2.24 2.70 -2.44
N ILE A 91 -1.44 2.28 -1.49
CA ILE A 91 -1.27 2.95 -0.20
C ILE A 91 0.15 3.49 -0.15
N LYS A 92 0.30 4.76 0.19
CA LYS A 92 1.58 5.41 0.35
C LYS A 92 1.70 5.92 1.78
N MET A 93 2.81 5.62 2.43
CA MET A 93 3.15 6.11 3.75
C MET A 93 4.42 6.95 3.69
N SER A 94 4.41 8.08 4.38
CA SER A 94 5.56 9.00 4.45
C SER A 94 5.52 9.75 5.78
N THR A 95 6.49 10.65 5.99
CA THR A 95 6.48 11.52 7.18
C THR A 95 5.23 12.39 7.25
N GLY A 96 4.61 12.69 6.11
CA GLY A 96 3.36 13.47 6.03
C GLY A 96 2.09 12.68 6.31
N GLY A 97 2.20 11.37 6.46
CA GLY A 97 1.06 10.53 6.79
C GLY A 97 0.78 9.41 5.79
N VAL A 98 -0.47 9.04 5.67
CA VAL A 98 -0.96 7.94 4.83
C VAL A 98 -1.84 8.49 3.73
N SER A 99 -1.50 8.18 2.46
CA SER A 99 -2.34 8.44 1.30
C SER A 99 -2.94 7.10 0.84
N ALA A 100 -4.25 6.99 0.90
CA ALA A 100 -5.01 5.78 0.59
C ALA A 100 -6.30 6.16 -0.12
N PRO A 101 -7.00 5.23 -0.78
CA PRO A 101 -8.23 5.56 -1.53
C PRO A 101 -9.32 6.27 -0.73
N THR A 102 -9.36 6.09 0.58
CA THR A 102 -10.35 6.75 1.45
C THR A 102 -10.13 8.24 1.63
N ASN A 103 -8.88 8.71 1.56
CA ASN A 103 -8.54 10.11 1.79
C ASN A 103 -7.88 10.79 0.59
N ASP A 104 -7.66 10.06 -0.47
CA ASP A 104 -7.03 10.56 -1.69
C ASP A 104 -7.64 9.84 -2.90
N GLY A 105 -8.51 10.51 -3.60
CA GLY A 105 -9.17 9.97 -4.80
C GLY A 105 -8.21 9.65 -5.95
N ASP A 106 -6.97 10.15 -5.88
CA ASP A 106 -5.90 9.88 -6.83
C ASP A 106 -4.83 8.91 -6.29
N ALA A 107 -5.15 8.14 -5.25
CA ALA A 107 -4.25 7.15 -4.66
C ALA A 107 -3.99 5.97 -5.61
N ARG A 108 -3.39 6.24 -6.76
CA ARG A 108 -3.15 5.28 -7.83
C ARG A 108 -1.78 5.46 -8.46
N ASN A 109 -1.25 4.38 -9.00
CA ASN A 109 -0.07 4.42 -9.86
C ASN A 109 -0.21 3.42 -11.00
N ALA A 110 0.53 3.65 -12.08
CA ALA A 110 0.58 2.73 -13.21
C ALA A 110 1.15 1.37 -12.79
N TYR A 111 0.71 0.29 -13.45
CA TYR A 111 1.15 -1.07 -13.15
C TYR A 111 2.66 -1.27 -13.27
N SER A 112 3.33 -0.46 -14.08
CA SER A 112 4.78 -0.58 -14.29
C SER A 112 5.63 -0.07 -13.14
N TYR A 113 5.04 0.60 -12.15
CA TYR A 113 5.75 0.89 -10.89
C TYR A 113 5.95 -0.38 -10.07
N GLY A 114 7.09 -0.48 -9.40
CA GLY A 114 7.38 -1.58 -8.49
C GLY A 114 7.15 -1.17 -7.05
N PHE A 115 6.06 -1.66 -6.46
CA PHE A 115 5.70 -1.43 -5.06
C PHE A 115 5.75 -2.73 -4.27
N SER A 116 5.88 -2.59 -2.97
CA SER A 116 5.81 -3.73 -2.06
C SER A 116 4.39 -4.29 -1.96
N VAL A 117 4.29 -5.53 -1.55
CA VAL A 117 3.02 -6.18 -1.18
C VAL A 117 3.06 -6.47 0.32
N ARG A 118 2.08 -5.98 1.06
CA ARG A 118 1.88 -6.31 2.46
C ARG A 118 0.67 -7.25 2.57
N PRO A 119 0.89 -8.57 2.60
CA PRO A 119 -0.24 -9.51 2.63
C PRO A 119 -1.08 -9.35 3.88
N VAL A 120 -2.37 -9.56 3.75
CA VAL A 120 -3.32 -9.64 4.86
C VAL A 120 -3.89 -11.04 4.91
N LYS A 121 -4.31 -11.46 6.12
CA LYS A 121 -4.89 -12.80 6.31
C LYS A 121 -6.22 -12.88 5.58
N THR A 122 -6.45 -13.99 4.88
CA THR A 122 -7.76 -14.29 4.27
C THR A 122 -8.78 -14.66 5.34
N ASN A 123 -10.02 -14.33 5.08
CA ASN A 123 -11.12 -14.70 5.97
C ASN A 123 -11.55 -16.15 5.73
#